data_4130d1c04a45984e4e1b389fb8864073
#
_entry.id   4130d1c04a45984e4e1b389fb8864073
#
_cell.length_a   1.000
_cell.length_b   1.000
_cell.length_c   1.000
_cell.angle_alpha   90.00
_cell.angle_beta   90.00
_cell.angle_gamma   90.00
#
_symmetry.space_group_name_H-M   'P 1'
#
loop_
_entity.id
_entity.type
_entity.pdbx_description
1 polymer ?
#
loop_
_entity_poly.entity_id
_entity_poly.type
_entity_poly.pdbx_seq_one_letter_code
_entity_poly.pdbx_strand_id
1 'polypeptide(L)'
;MIKRINLILITLCLTIGCEKYDVVIRNGMIYDGYGFEPYVGDVALKGDKVALIKEKISAKGKTEIDATGLAVSPGFINMLSWATISLIRDGRSLSDI
;
A
#
# COMPACT_ATOMS: atom_id res chain seq x y z
N MET A 1 -1.20 19.98 41.53
CA MET A 1 -1.45 20.65 40.23
C MET A 1 -0.56 20.13 39.11
N ILE A 2 0.78 20.12 39.29
CA ILE A 2 1.72 19.68 38.25
C ILE A 2 1.54 18.20 37.84
N LYS A 3 1.18 17.29 38.75
CA LYS A 3 0.93 15.87 38.46
C LYS A 3 -0.29 15.63 37.57
N ARG A 4 -1.30 16.48 37.63
CA ARG A 4 -2.50 16.37 36.78
C ARG A 4 -2.26 16.85 35.37
N ILE A 5 -1.44 17.87 35.18
CA ILE A 5 -1.04 18.42 33.91
C ILE A 5 -0.18 17.40 33.14
N ASN A 6 0.73 16.71 33.83
CA ASN A 6 1.56 15.65 33.22
C ASN A 6 0.72 14.46 32.77
N LEU A 7 -0.33 14.10 33.48
CA LEU A 7 -1.21 13.00 33.12
C LEU A 7 -2.02 13.33 31.85
N ILE A 8 -2.48 14.58 31.73
CA ILE A 8 -3.21 15.05 30.52
C ILE A 8 -2.27 15.10 29.32
N LEU A 9 -1.03 15.53 29.48
CA LEU A 9 -0.03 15.58 28.42
C LEU A 9 0.34 14.17 27.92
N ILE A 10 0.49 13.21 28.83
CA ILE A 10 0.77 11.81 28.50
C ILE A 10 -0.42 11.18 27.76
N THR A 11 -1.65 11.48 28.19
CA THR A 11 -2.86 10.98 27.53
C THR A 11 -3.02 11.55 26.12
N LEU A 12 -2.64 12.82 25.92
CA LEU A 12 -2.69 13.46 24.61
C LEU A 12 -1.66 12.85 23.62
N CYS A 13 -0.47 12.48 24.10
CA CYS A 13 0.53 11.79 23.28
C CYS A 13 0.09 10.39 22.82
N LEU A 14 -0.74 9.71 23.60
CA LEU A 14 -1.27 8.38 23.25
C LEU A 14 -2.38 8.43 22.18
N THR A 15 -2.98 9.60 21.95
CA THR A 15 -4.04 9.77 20.94
C THR A 15 -3.52 10.19 19.56
N ILE A 16 -2.26 10.61 19.45
CA ILE A 16 -1.62 10.88 18.16
C ILE A 16 -1.16 9.55 17.60
N GLY A 17 -2.03 8.90 16.79
CA GLY A 17 -1.70 7.68 16.09
C GLY A 17 -0.50 7.91 15.16
N CYS A 18 0.62 7.26 15.46
CA CYS A 18 1.80 7.28 14.59
C CYS A 18 1.50 6.43 13.35
N GLU A 19 1.54 7.03 12.17
CA GLU A 19 1.39 6.33 10.91
C GLU A 19 2.60 5.41 10.71
N LYS A 20 2.34 4.10 10.67
CA LYS A 20 3.40 3.07 10.60
C LYS A 20 3.88 2.84 9.17
N TYR A 21 3.01 3.01 8.19
CA TYR A 21 3.26 2.73 6.78
C TYR A 21 3.06 3.99 5.93
N ASP A 22 3.68 4.00 4.76
CA ASP A 22 3.49 5.10 3.80
C ASP A 22 2.17 4.95 3.06
N VAL A 23 1.85 3.74 2.62
CA VAL A 23 0.59 3.41 1.93
C VAL A 23 0.01 2.13 2.52
N VAL A 24 -1.29 2.11 2.75
CA VAL A 24 -2.03 0.88 3.03
C VAL A 24 -3.16 0.73 2.03
N ILE A 25 -3.14 -0.38 1.28
CA ILE A 25 -4.17 -0.77 0.33
C ILE A 25 -5.13 -1.70 1.06
N ARG A 26 -6.40 -1.34 1.13
CA ARG A 26 -7.43 -2.03 1.92
C ARG A 26 -8.36 -2.86 1.06
N ASN A 27 -8.71 -4.04 1.54
CA ASN A 27 -9.79 -4.89 1.01
C ASN A 27 -9.63 -5.27 -0.47
N GLY A 28 -8.40 -5.37 -0.95
CA GLY A 28 -8.13 -5.78 -2.34
C GLY A 28 -8.14 -7.29 -2.52
N MET A 29 -8.49 -7.75 -3.72
CA MET A 29 -8.30 -9.15 -4.12
C MET A 29 -6.84 -9.34 -4.50
N ILE A 30 -6.07 -10.01 -3.64
CA ILE A 30 -4.62 -10.14 -3.76
C ILE A 30 -4.25 -11.32 -4.65
N TYR A 31 -3.49 -11.03 -5.70
CA TYR A 31 -2.83 -11.98 -6.58
C TYR A 31 -1.33 -11.91 -6.30
N ASP A 32 -0.80 -12.81 -5.49
CA ASP A 32 0.59 -12.73 -5.01
C ASP A 32 1.65 -13.22 -6.03
N GLY A 33 1.21 -13.83 -7.12
CA GLY A 33 2.10 -14.33 -8.16
C GLY A 33 2.69 -15.74 -7.89
N TYR A 34 2.34 -16.36 -6.78
CA TYR A 34 2.80 -17.72 -6.46
C TYR A 34 1.93 -18.84 -7.05
N GLY A 35 0.85 -18.51 -7.74
CA GLY A 35 -0.05 -19.47 -8.36
C GLY A 35 -1.11 -20.06 -7.43
N PHE A 36 -1.29 -19.50 -6.24
CA PHE A 36 -2.37 -19.85 -5.33
C PHE A 36 -3.64 -19.06 -5.65
N GLU A 37 -4.76 -19.54 -5.11
CA GLU A 37 -6.03 -18.82 -5.22
C GLU A 37 -5.92 -17.41 -4.63
N PRO A 38 -6.50 -16.41 -5.31
CA PRO A 38 -6.50 -15.04 -4.79
C PRO A 38 -7.34 -14.95 -3.51
N TYR A 39 -6.98 -14.03 -2.66
CA TYR A 39 -7.66 -13.80 -1.38
C TYR A 39 -7.84 -12.30 -1.11
N VAL A 40 -8.87 -11.95 -0.35
CA VAL A 40 -9.11 -10.58 0.07
C VAL A 40 -8.21 -10.23 1.24
N GLY A 41 -7.51 -9.10 1.15
CA GLY A 41 -6.62 -8.66 2.21
C GLY A 41 -6.11 -7.24 2.02
N ASP A 42 -5.26 -6.85 2.96
CA ASP A 42 -4.61 -5.55 2.98
C ASP A 42 -3.11 -5.68 2.65
N VAL A 43 -2.58 -4.68 1.97
CA VAL A 43 -1.16 -4.57 1.64
C VAL A 43 -0.62 -3.25 2.19
N ALA A 44 0.44 -3.32 2.97
CA ALA A 44 1.14 -2.15 3.50
C ALA A 44 2.50 -1.96 2.82
N LEU A 45 2.75 -0.74 2.38
CA LEU A 45 3.98 -0.33 1.73
C LEU A 45 4.76 0.64 2.62
N LYS A 46 6.06 0.47 2.67
CA LYS A 46 6.98 1.37 3.34
C LYS A 46 8.24 1.59 2.49
N GLY A 47 8.47 2.85 2.09
CA GLY A 47 9.50 3.16 1.12
C GLY A 47 9.23 2.46 -0.20
N ASP A 48 10.21 1.72 -0.69
CA ASP A 48 10.18 0.94 -1.93
C ASP A 48 9.83 -0.54 -1.71
N LYS A 49 9.31 -0.90 -0.53
CA LYS A 49 9.07 -2.29 -0.14
C LYS A 49 7.64 -2.56 0.25
N VAL A 50 7.18 -3.78 -0.04
CA VAL A 50 5.99 -4.36 0.57
C VAL A 50 6.36 -4.78 1.99
N ALA A 51 5.85 -4.05 2.98
CA ALA A 51 6.20 -4.26 4.38
C ALA A 51 5.38 -5.36 5.03
N LEU A 52 4.10 -5.50 4.65
CA LEU A 52 3.19 -6.48 5.22
C LEU A 52 2.06 -6.79 4.24
N ILE A 53 1.69 -8.05 4.16
CA ILE A 53 0.46 -8.51 3.52
C ILE A 53 -0.29 -9.34 4.55
N LYS A 54 -1.54 -9.00 4.81
CA LYS A 54 -2.35 -9.66 5.83
C LYS A 54 -3.83 -9.53 5.48
N GLU A 55 -4.65 -10.43 5.99
CA GLU A 55 -6.11 -10.37 5.82
C GLU A 55 -6.68 -9.03 6.29
N LYS A 56 -6.17 -8.51 7.42
CA LYS A 56 -6.51 -7.19 7.91
C LYS A 56 -5.32 -6.55 8.65
N ILE A 57 -4.95 -5.35 8.23
CA ILE A 57 -3.88 -4.56 8.85
C ILE A 57 -4.52 -3.48 9.72
N SER A 58 -4.27 -3.54 11.05
CA SER A 58 -4.79 -2.57 12.00
C SER A 58 -4.06 -1.24 11.99
N ALA A 59 -2.77 -1.24 11.63
CA ALA A 59 -1.96 -0.03 11.56
C ALA A 59 -2.38 0.87 10.39
N LYS A 60 -2.21 2.18 10.55
CA LYS A 60 -2.53 3.18 9.53
C LYS A 60 -1.34 3.48 8.63
N GLY A 61 -1.64 3.86 7.40
CA GLY A 61 -0.69 4.46 6.46
C GLY A 61 -0.93 5.96 6.31
N LYS A 62 0.08 6.67 5.86
CA LYS A 62 -0.05 8.10 5.48
C LYS A 62 -1.07 8.27 4.36
N THR A 63 -1.09 7.35 3.42
CA THR A 63 -2.09 7.24 2.35
C THR A 63 -2.82 5.92 2.51
N GLU A 64 -4.15 5.97 2.46
CA GLU A 64 -5.00 4.78 2.49
C GLU A 64 -5.76 4.67 1.17
N ILE A 65 -5.71 3.49 0.55
CA ILE A 65 -6.38 3.20 -0.73
C ILE A 65 -7.42 2.12 -0.48
N ASP A 66 -8.67 2.40 -0.76
CA ASP A 66 -9.73 1.40 -0.75
C ASP A 66 -9.75 0.66 -2.09
N ALA A 67 -9.36 -0.61 -2.06
CA ALA A 67 -9.31 -1.48 -3.22
C ALA A 67 -10.45 -2.50 -3.25
N THR A 68 -11.56 -2.22 -2.56
CA THR A 68 -12.74 -3.09 -2.58
C THR A 68 -13.22 -3.32 -4.01
N GLY A 69 -13.32 -4.59 -4.42
CA GLY A 69 -13.71 -4.98 -5.77
C GLY A 69 -12.60 -4.84 -6.83
N LEU A 70 -11.39 -4.45 -6.43
CA LEU A 70 -10.24 -4.33 -7.32
C LEU A 70 -9.23 -5.44 -7.07
N ALA A 71 -8.49 -5.80 -8.11
CA ALA A 71 -7.34 -6.69 -8.02
C ALA A 71 -6.10 -5.91 -7.56
N VAL A 72 -5.32 -6.53 -6.67
CA VAL A 72 -4.02 -6.03 -6.21
C VAL A 72 -2.98 -7.07 -6.58
N SER A 73 -2.03 -6.71 -7.41
CA SER A 73 -0.97 -7.60 -7.88
C SER A 73 0.38 -6.88 -7.93
N PRO A 74 1.49 -7.63 -7.91
CA PRO A 74 2.79 -7.06 -8.30
C PRO A 74 2.74 -6.50 -9.72
N GLY A 75 3.65 -5.61 -10.02
CA GLY A 75 3.83 -5.11 -11.38
C GLY A 75 4.27 -6.22 -12.34
N PHE A 76 4.01 -6.03 -13.62
CA PHE A 76 4.35 -7.00 -14.67
C PHE A 76 5.64 -6.58 -15.38
N ILE A 77 6.50 -7.56 -15.64
CA ILE A 77 7.69 -7.37 -16.47
C ILE A 77 7.34 -7.88 -17.87
N ASN A 78 7.24 -6.95 -18.82
CA ASN A 78 7.02 -7.30 -20.21
C ASN A 78 8.36 -7.60 -20.89
N MET A 79 8.65 -8.89 -21.08
CA MET A 79 9.93 -9.33 -21.67
C MET A 79 9.94 -9.25 -23.19
N LEU A 80 8.80 -9.08 -23.83
CA LEU A 80 8.68 -8.98 -25.29
C LEU A 80 7.68 -7.88 -25.65
N SER A 81 8.12 -6.64 -25.55
CA SER A 81 7.30 -5.49 -25.93
C SER A 81 7.80 -4.87 -27.23
N TRP A 82 6.88 -4.59 -28.15
CA TRP A 82 7.15 -3.77 -29.34
C TRP A 82 7.08 -2.26 -29.03
N ALA A 83 6.91 -1.90 -27.76
CA ALA A 83 6.77 -0.53 -27.28
C ALA A 83 8.08 0.28 -27.32
N THR A 84 9.22 -0.32 -27.66
CA THR A 84 10.53 0.33 -27.61
C THR A 84 10.55 1.65 -28.39
N ILE A 85 9.96 1.68 -29.60
CA ILE A 85 9.90 2.89 -30.43
C ILE A 85 8.91 3.90 -29.85
N SER A 86 7.77 3.43 -29.32
CA SER A 86 6.75 4.27 -28.69
C SER A 86 7.30 4.95 -27.44
N LEU A 87 8.06 4.22 -26.61
CA LEU A 87 8.70 4.75 -25.40
C LEU A 87 9.79 5.79 -25.68
N ILE A 88 10.50 5.66 -26.80
CA ILE A 88 11.48 6.67 -27.25
C ILE A 88 10.77 7.97 -27.64
N ARG A 89 9.59 7.86 -28.27
CA ARG A 89 8.80 9.02 -28.72
C ARG A 89 7.97 9.65 -27.58
N ASP A 90 7.40 8.82 -26.72
CA ASP A 90 6.57 9.23 -25.60
C ASP A 90 6.77 8.28 -24.42
N GLY A 91 7.54 8.72 -23.42
CA GLY A 91 7.88 7.93 -22.24
C GLY A 91 6.70 7.58 -21.31
N ARG A 92 5.47 7.99 -21.64
CA ARG A 92 4.28 7.70 -20.83
C ARG A 92 3.73 6.29 -21.02
N SER A 93 4.28 5.54 -21.99
CA SER A 93 3.90 4.13 -22.23
C SER A 93 2.39 3.88 -22.45
N LEU A 94 1.70 4.84 -23.07
CA LEU A 94 0.25 4.80 -23.27
C LEU A 94 -0.22 3.64 -24.17
N SER A 95 0.68 3.06 -24.95
CA SER A 95 0.38 1.93 -25.85
C SER A 95 0.36 0.58 -25.15
N ASP A 96 0.85 0.51 -23.90
CA ASP A 96 0.96 -0.73 -23.13
C ASP A 96 -0.04 -0.80 -21.95
N ILE A 97 -1.02 0.11 -21.92
CA ILE A 97 -2.06 0.15 -20.89
C ILE A 97 -3.36 -0.40 -21.46
#